data_e3bf29df630772a06254df0627752455
#
_entry.id   e3bf29df630772a06254df0627752455
#
_cell.length_a   1.000
_cell.length_b   1.000
_cell.length_c   1.000
_cell.angle_alpha   90.00
_cell.angle_beta   90.00
_cell.angle_gamma   90.00
#
_symmetry.space_group_name_H-M   'P 1'
#
loop_
_entity.id
_entity.type
_entity.pdbx_description
1 polymer ?
#
loop_
_entity_poly.entity_id
_entity_poly.type
_entity_poly.pdbx_seq_one_letter_code
_entity_poly.pdbx_strand_id
1 'polypeptide(L)'
;MKKEKRIVKIARKIYTTNLNDTPENIIRRNLFYILGELFPDAVMSHRSAFECRPTPDGHIYLTYNYTKKVSLPGITVHLLEGRKALPNDYPFMGGLHISCSARAYLENLQTGYNRNGVSKCLSQDAIEEKLDKVLQTNGENELNKLRDTARDIAGQLRMTDEFKKLDAIIGAILSTKPSKILTSPIAEARALGEPFDSQRLKLFGIMMAALNEREFENFPEPNETESAYNNFAFFESYFSNYIEGTEFEVEDARQIIETRTPMPARNADSHDVLGTYYIVSNQKEMSITPTSADQLIEILQHRHRIMMSARPEVSPGMFKTQNNRAGETHFVDYQKVRGTLKKGFEIYSALRHPFARAIFMLFIISEVHPFADGNGRISRIMMNAEMTAAGQAKIIIPTVFRTDYLGALRQLTRKDNPENLINAIQRVRLFSYNLRGDNFEAMRSYMEHCNAFREEDEYILKF
;
A
#
# COMPACT_ATOMS: atom_id res chain seq x y z
N MET A 1 57.29 12.28 28.28
CA MET A 1 56.24 11.34 27.81
C MET A 1 55.74 11.81 26.47
N LYS A 2 56.23 11.25 25.37
CA LYS A 2 55.77 11.53 24.00
C LYS A 2 54.38 10.89 23.85
N LYS A 3 53.32 11.69 23.66
CA LYS A 3 52.03 11.23 23.15
C LYS A 3 52.22 10.81 21.68
N GLU A 4 52.48 9.54 21.42
CA GLU A 4 52.39 8.96 20.09
C GLU A 4 50.94 9.11 19.62
N LYS A 5 50.67 10.09 18.77
CA LYS A 5 49.44 10.13 18.00
C LYS A 5 49.50 8.98 17.00
N ARG A 6 48.88 7.86 17.32
CA ARG A 6 48.77 6.74 16.40
C ARG A 6 47.81 7.14 15.29
N ILE A 7 48.34 7.42 14.12
CA ILE A 7 47.62 7.64 12.87
C ILE A 7 47.78 6.37 12.06
N VAL A 8 46.66 5.76 11.67
CA VAL A 8 46.63 4.53 10.88
C VAL A 8 46.20 4.85 9.46
N LYS A 9 46.90 4.32 8.48
CA LYS A 9 46.53 4.41 7.07
C LYS A 9 45.44 3.40 6.76
N ILE A 10 44.30 3.85 6.26
CA ILE A 10 43.15 3.00 5.87
C ILE A 10 42.99 2.84 4.35
N ALA A 11 43.48 3.79 3.56
CA ALA A 11 43.56 3.70 2.11
C ALA A 11 44.67 4.62 1.57
N ARG A 12 44.89 4.65 0.25
CA ARG A 12 45.87 5.56 -0.38
C ARG A 12 45.51 7.00 -0.09
N LYS A 13 46.40 7.77 0.56
CA LYS A 13 46.23 9.16 1.00
C LYS A 13 45.16 9.36 2.10
N ILE A 14 44.60 8.32 2.67
CA ILE A 14 43.60 8.41 3.73
C ILE A 14 44.14 7.80 5.01
N TYR A 15 44.07 8.57 6.08
CA TYR A 15 44.54 8.21 7.41
C TYR A 15 43.47 8.51 8.45
N THR A 16 43.48 7.78 9.55
CA THR A 16 42.53 7.97 10.66
C THR A 16 43.24 7.98 11.99
N THR A 17 42.72 8.69 12.96
CA THR A 17 43.02 8.63 14.38
C THR A 17 42.03 7.74 15.15
N ASN A 18 40.92 7.34 14.51
CA ASN A 18 39.96 6.42 15.09
C ASN A 18 40.48 4.97 14.94
N LEU A 19 40.79 4.36 16.06
CA LEU A 19 41.33 2.98 16.14
C LEU A 19 40.24 1.95 16.53
N ASN A 20 39.04 2.41 16.84
CA ASN A 20 37.94 1.56 17.35
C ASN A 20 37.03 1.04 16.25
N ASP A 21 36.86 1.81 15.18
CA ASP A 21 35.99 1.45 14.06
C ASP A 21 36.77 0.72 12.95
N THR A 22 36.08 -0.12 12.20
CA THR A 22 36.69 -0.77 11.01
C THR A 22 36.92 0.27 9.90
N PRO A 23 37.93 0.07 9.03
CA PRO A 23 38.15 0.96 7.89
C PRO A 23 36.91 1.17 7.01
N GLU A 24 36.11 0.14 6.80
CA GLU A 24 34.87 0.18 6.04
C GLU A 24 33.85 1.14 6.66
N ASN A 25 33.66 1.09 7.98
CA ASN A 25 32.75 1.95 8.70
C ASN A 25 33.21 3.42 8.68
N ILE A 26 34.52 3.64 8.83
CA ILE A 26 35.12 4.98 8.76
C ILE A 26 34.88 5.58 7.36
N ILE A 27 35.15 4.81 6.30
CA ILE A 27 34.93 5.24 4.92
C ILE A 27 33.44 5.54 4.67
N ARG A 28 32.52 4.66 5.07
CA ARG A 28 31.09 4.85 4.84
C ARG A 28 30.54 6.10 5.52
N ARG A 29 30.93 6.36 6.77
CA ARG A 29 30.47 7.56 7.52
C ARG A 29 30.96 8.88 6.93
N ASN A 30 32.16 8.88 6.33
CA ASN A 30 32.81 10.07 5.80
C ASN A 30 32.87 10.09 4.27
N LEU A 31 32.10 9.24 3.60
CA LEU A 31 32.26 8.91 2.18
C LEU A 31 32.33 10.15 1.30
N PHE A 32 31.35 11.04 1.39
CA PHE A 32 31.25 12.18 0.47
C PHE A 32 32.34 13.23 0.71
N TYR A 33 32.77 13.45 1.96
CA TYR A 33 33.92 14.30 2.26
C TYR A 33 35.22 13.71 1.70
N ILE A 34 35.43 12.40 1.88
CA ILE A 34 36.58 11.69 1.32
C ILE A 34 36.58 11.76 -0.21
N LEU A 35 35.42 11.58 -0.84
CA LEU A 35 35.30 11.64 -2.29
C LEU A 35 35.57 13.05 -2.82
N GLY A 36 35.10 14.10 -2.13
CA GLY A 36 35.35 15.49 -2.51
C GLY A 36 36.82 15.87 -2.42
N GLU A 37 37.52 15.44 -1.35
CA GLU A 37 38.95 15.66 -1.20
C GLU A 37 39.81 14.88 -2.23
N LEU A 38 39.37 13.66 -2.58
CA LEU A 38 40.07 12.85 -3.58
C LEU A 38 39.80 13.27 -5.02
N PHE A 39 38.60 13.77 -5.29
CA PHE A 39 38.08 14.07 -6.62
C PHE A 39 37.36 15.42 -6.62
N PRO A 40 38.08 16.53 -6.42
CA PRO A 40 37.45 17.88 -6.40
C PRO A 40 36.63 18.13 -7.65
N ASP A 41 35.48 18.78 -7.49
CA ASP A 41 34.52 19.11 -8.54
C ASP A 41 33.89 17.91 -9.26
N ALA A 42 34.05 16.69 -8.76
CA ALA A 42 33.36 15.52 -9.32
C ALA A 42 31.84 15.65 -9.15
N VAL A 43 31.10 15.13 -10.11
CA VAL A 43 29.64 15.14 -10.10
C VAL A 43 29.12 13.74 -9.77
N MET A 44 28.41 13.59 -8.67
CA MET A 44 27.69 12.36 -8.38
C MET A 44 26.59 12.18 -9.45
N SER A 45 26.66 11.07 -10.20
CA SER A 45 25.96 10.91 -11.47
C SER A 45 25.27 9.55 -11.62
N HIS A 46 24.55 9.36 -12.70
CA HIS A 46 23.83 8.12 -13.01
C HIS A 46 22.94 7.69 -11.83
N ARG A 47 22.89 6.38 -11.50
CA ARG A 47 22.08 5.90 -10.39
C ARG A 47 22.44 6.53 -9.04
N SER A 48 23.73 6.88 -8.85
CA SER A 48 24.18 7.49 -7.60
C SER A 48 23.60 8.88 -7.36
N ALA A 49 23.24 9.62 -8.41
CA ALA A 49 22.52 10.89 -8.28
C ALA A 49 21.12 10.73 -7.69
N PHE A 50 20.43 9.63 -7.97
CA PHE A 50 19.11 9.34 -7.40
C PHE A 50 19.15 8.67 -6.04
N GLU A 51 20.15 7.79 -5.82
CA GLU A 51 20.22 6.96 -4.62
C GLU A 51 20.93 7.66 -3.46
N CYS A 52 21.81 8.64 -3.73
CA CYS A 52 22.65 9.36 -2.76
C CYS A 52 23.39 8.43 -1.78
N ARG A 53 23.75 7.23 -2.24
CA ARG A 53 24.44 6.20 -1.45
C ARG A 53 25.12 5.19 -2.39
N PRO A 54 26.09 4.41 -1.89
CA PRO A 54 26.60 3.26 -2.63
C PRO A 54 25.51 2.21 -2.84
N THR A 55 25.66 1.43 -3.91
CA THR A 55 24.82 0.24 -4.12
C THR A 55 25.01 -0.77 -2.97
N PRO A 56 24.14 -1.77 -2.81
CA PRO A 56 24.33 -2.83 -1.81
C PRO A 56 25.71 -3.49 -1.91
N ASP A 57 26.24 -3.64 -3.12
CA ASP A 57 27.57 -4.21 -3.40
C ASP A 57 28.71 -3.18 -3.26
N GLY A 58 28.44 -1.98 -2.75
CA GLY A 58 29.43 -0.96 -2.44
C GLY A 58 29.91 -0.12 -3.63
N HIS A 59 29.16 -0.04 -4.74
CA HIS A 59 29.56 0.77 -5.90
C HIS A 59 28.94 2.18 -5.85
N ILE A 60 29.77 3.20 -6.24
CA ILE A 60 29.32 4.58 -6.40
C ILE A 60 29.87 5.17 -7.70
N TYR A 61 29.09 6.00 -8.39
CA TYR A 61 29.39 6.52 -9.72
C TYR A 61 29.50 8.05 -9.68
N LEU A 62 30.64 8.54 -10.15
CA LEU A 62 30.97 9.97 -10.26
C LEU A 62 31.38 10.28 -11.70
N THR A 63 30.87 11.35 -12.26
CA THR A 63 31.41 11.94 -13.50
C THR A 63 32.62 12.81 -13.17
N TYR A 64 33.72 12.60 -13.88
CA TYR A 64 34.99 13.27 -13.63
C TYR A 64 35.76 13.52 -14.93
N ASN A 65 37.03 13.96 -14.83
CA ASN A 65 37.87 14.31 -15.99
C ASN A 65 38.46 13.08 -16.72
N TYR A 66 38.35 11.90 -16.14
CA TYR A 66 38.86 10.64 -16.70
C TYR A 66 38.09 9.45 -16.17
N THR A 67 38.17 8.34 -16.89
CA THR A 67 37.57 7.07 -16.44
C THR A 67 38.56 6.25 -15.61
N LYS A 68 38.16 5.88 -14.37
CA LYS A 68 38.97 5.02 -13.49
C LYS A 68 38.12 4.35 -12.42
N LYS A 69 38.52 3.13 -12.01
CA LYS A 69 38.01 2.49 -10.79
C LYS A 69 39.00 2.74 -9.63
N VAL A 70 38.47 3.15 -8.50
CA VAL A 70 39.23 3.36 -7.26
C VAL A 70 38.60 2.54 -6.14
N SER A 71 39.38 1.62 -5.55
CA SER A 71 38.91 0.79 -4.45
C SER A 71 39.26 1.45 -3.11
N LEU A 72 38.25 1.61 -2.28
CA LEU A 72 38.35 1.97 -0.88
C LEU A 72 37.81 0.82 -0.03
N PRO A 73 38.16 0.73 1.27
CA PRO A 73 37.55 -0.28 2.14
C PRO A 73 36.03 -0.30 2.06
N GLY A 74 35.45 -1.40 1.58
CA GLY A 74 34.01 -1.61 1.41
C GLY A 74 33.29 -0.78 0.32
N ILE A 75 34.06 0.01 -0.49
CA ILE A 75 33.48 0.86 -1.55
C ILE A 75 34.33 0.81 -2.82
N THR A 76 33.71 0.71 -3.96
CA THR A 76 34.32 0.86 -5.29
C THR A 76 33.79 2.13 -5.94
N VAL A 77 34.67 3.12 -6.13
CA VAL A 77 34.33 4.38 -6.80
C VAL A 77 34.60 4.22 -8.30
N HIS A 78 33.57 4.47 -9.10
CA HIS A 78 33.65 4.50 -10.56
C HIS A 78 33.70 5.94 -11.04
N LEU A 79 34.87 6.40 -11.43
CA LEU A 79 35.01 7.66 -12.13
C LEU A 79 34.69 7.42 -13.61
N LEU A 80 33.78 8.21 -14.14
CA LEU A 80 33.34 8.17 -15.52
C LEU A 80 33.73 9.49 -16.18
N GLU A 81 34.44 9.42 -17.30
CA GLU A 81 34.78 10.61 -18.06
C GLU A 81 33.53 11.31 -18.58
N GLY A 82 33.43 12.62 -18.36
CA GLY A 82 32.29 13.40 -18.81
C GLY A 82 32.36 14.87 -18.44
N ARG A 83 31.26 15.58 -18.69
CA ARG A 83 31.15 17.02 -18.41
C ARG A 83 31.19 17.31 -16.93
N LYS A 84 31.94 18.35 -16.54
CA LYS A 84 31.91 18.93 -15.20
C LYS A 84 30.50 19.37 -14.83
N ALA A 85 30.34 19.82 -13.58
CA ALA A 85 29.08 20.36 -13.11
C ALA A 85 28.53 21.44 -14.05
N LEU A 86 27.26 21.34 -14.40
CA LEU A 86 26.50 22.34 -15.13
C LEU A 86 25.91 23.36 -14.15
N PRO A 87 25.50 24.57 -14.60
CA PRO A 87 24.88 25.55 -13.72
C PRO A 87 23.64 25.07 -12.98
N ASN A 88 22.95 24.06 -13.53
CA ASN A 88 21.76 23.46 -12.94
C ASN A 88 22.06 22.32 -11.96
N ASP A 89 23.31 21.84 -11.89
CA ASP A 89 23.70 20.80 -10.94
C ASP A 89 23.85 21.40 -9.53
N TYR A 90 23.57 20.62 -8.51
CA TYR A 90 23.56 21.12 -7.15
C TYR A 90 24.90 20.91 -6.45
N PRO A 91 25.39 21.92 -5.68
CA PRO A 91 26.47 21.69 -4.76
C PRO A 91 26.15 20.56 -3.77
N PHE A 92 27.16 19.75 -3.44
CA PHE A 92 27.00 18.63 -2.51
C PHE A 92 28.17 18.61 -1.50
N MET A 93 28.06 17.68 -0.52
CA MET A 93 29.05 17.60 0.57
C MET A 93 30.48 17.42 0.06
N GLY A 94 31.45 18.00 0.78
CA GLY A 94 32.88 17.86 0.50
C GLY A 94 33.36 18.53 -0.78
N GLY A 95 32.62 19.47 -1.34
CA GLY A 95 32.98 20.13 -2.62
C GLY A 95 32.61 19.29 -3.86
N LEU A 96 31.86 18.23 -3.68
CA LEU A 96 31.24 17.50 -4.80
C LEU A 96 30.06 18.28 -5.36
N HIS A 97 29.59 17.84 -6.53
CA HIS A 97 28.32 18.23 -7.10
C HIS A 97 27.43 16.99 -7.24
N ILE A 98 26.13 17.19 -7.41
CA ILE A 98 25.19 16.14 -7.76
C ILE A 98 24.42 16.54 -9.01
N SER A 99 24.26 15.64 -9.96
CA SER A 99 23.48 15.88 -11.17
C SER A 99 22.08 16.37 -10.81
N CYS A 100 21.64 17.47 -11.43
CA CYS A 100 20.24 17.88 -11.34
C CYS A 100 19.31 16.77 -11.90
N SER A 101 18.05 16.80 -11.52
CA SER A 101 17.09 15.75 -11.90
C SER A 101 17.09 15.48 -13.42
N ALA A 102 17.04 16.53 -14.24
CA ALA A 102 17.03 16.41 -15.69
C ALA A 102 18.29 15.70 -16.21
N ARG A 103 19.48 16.06 -15.71
CA ARG A 103 20.74 15.41 -16.05
C ARG A 103 20.77 13.95 -15.57
N ALA A 104 20.34 13.70 -14.34
CA ALA A 104 20.30 12.35 -13.78
C ALA A 104 19.39 11.41 -14.59
N TYR A 105 18.24 11.89 -15.10
CA TYR A 105 17.40 11.08 -16.00
C TYR A 105 18.12 10.77 -17.31
N LEU A 106 18.75 11.75 -17.95
CA LEU A 106 19.51 11.50 -19.19
C LEU A 106 20.64 10.49 -18.96
N GLU A 107 21.44 10.66 -17.92
CA GLU A 107 22.55 9.77 -17.58
C GLU A 107 22.09 8.32 -17.33
N ASN A 108 20.91 8.12 -16.73
CA ASN A 108 20.35 6.80 -16.46
C ASN A 108 19.67 6.14 -17.68
N LEU A 109 19.38 6.87 -18.72
CA LEU A 109 18.84 6.33 -19.99
C LEU A 109 19.93 5.91 -20.98
N GLN A 110 21.22 6.09 -20.64
CA GLN A 110 22.32 5.57 -21.43
C GLN A 110 22.28 4.04 -21.55
N THR A 111 22.60 3.54 -22.73
CA THR A 111 22.84 2.12 -22.96
C THR A 111 24.15 1.70 -22.28
N GLY A 112 24.06 0.98 -21.17
CA GLY A 112 25.21 0.49 -20.45
C GLY A 112 25.47 -0.99 -20.71
N TYR A 113 26.68 -1.36 -21.11
CA TYR A 113 27.08 -2.77 -21.19
C TYR A 113 27.52 -3.23 -19.79
N ASN A 114 26.77 -4.16 -19.20
CA ASN A 114 27.11 -4.77 -17.90
C ASN A 114 28.10 -5.92 -18.08
N ARG A 115 29.40 -5.65 -17.97
CA ARG A 115 30.40 -6.75 -17.94
C ARG A 115 30.48 -7.53 -16.64
N ASN A 116 30.01 -6.98 -15.50
CA ASN A 116 30.19 -7.57 -14.16
C ASN A 116 28.97 -7.42 -13.24
N GLY A 117 27.76 -7.46 -13.75
CA GLY A 117 26.53 -7.55 -12.92
C GLY A 117 26.03 -6.26 -12.26
N VAL A 118 26.85 -5.21 -12.07
CA VAL A 118 26.42 -3.95 -11.43
C VAL A 118 26.31 -2.83 -12.48
N SER A 119 25.10 -2.37 -12.73
CA SER A 119 24.85 -1.30 -13.69
C SER A 119 25.09 0.09 -13.07
N LYS A 120 25.72 0.98 -13.87
CA LYS A 120 25.82 2.41 -13.52
C LYS A 120 24.47 3.12 -13.63
N CYS A 121 23.54 2.58 -14.41
CA CYS A 121 22.21 3.10 -14.65
C CYS A 121 21.14 2.30 -13.90
N LEU A 122 20.06 2.94 -13.54
CA LEU A 122 18.83 2.30 -13.10
C LEU A 122 18.19 1.56 -14.29
N SER A 123 17.30 0.59 -14.01
CA SER A 123 16.46 -0.01 -15.04
C SER A 123 15.48 1.02 -15.63
N GLN A 124 15.00 0.75 -16.83
CA GLN A 124 14.01 1.63 -17.46
C GLN A 124 12.73 1.71 -16.59
N ASP A 125 12.27 0.58 -16.03
CA ASP A 125 11.12 0.54 -15.13
C ASP A 125 11.28 1.48 -13.94
N ALA A 126 12.47 1.46 -13.29
CA ALA A 126 12.76 2.34 -12.16
C ALA A 126 12.78 3.82 -12.56
N ILE A 127 13.18 4.16 -13.78
CA ILE A 127 13.13 5.52 -14.33
C ILE A 127 11.68 5.94 -14.58
N GLU A 128 10.89 5.08 -15.19
CA GLU A 128 9.46 5.32 -15.46
C GLU A 128 8.66 5.51 -14.17
N GLU A 129 8.92 4.69 -13.14
CA GLU A 129 8.30 4.82 -11.82
C GLU A 129 8.68 6.13 -11.13
N LYS A 130 9.94 6.57 -11.28
CA LYS A 130 10.37 7.87 -10.74
C LYS A 130 9.69 9.04 -11.46
N LEU A 131 9.51 8.97 -12.78
CA LEU A 131 8.78 9.98 -13.56
C LEU A 131 7.29 9.99 -13.17
N ASP A 132 6.66 8.82 -13.01
CA ASP A 132 5.29 8.72 -12.49
C ASP A 132 5.16 9.37 -11.10
N LYS A 133 6.14 9.14 -10.22
CA LYS A 133 6.17 9.78 -8.90
C LYS A 133 6.30 11.31 -8.98
N VAL A 134 7.10 11.85 -9.91
CA VAL A 134 7.17 13.30 -10.14
C VAL A 134 5.81 13.83 -10.56
N LEU A 135 5.14 13.17 -11.51
CA LEU A 135 3.80 13.53 -11.95
C LEU A 135 2.80 13.55 -10.79
N GLN A 136 2.80 12.50 -9.96
CA GLN A 136 1.89 12.37 -8.81
C GLN A 136 2.11 13.43 -7.74
N THR A 137 3.38 13.74 -7.44
CA THR A 137 3.73 14.62 -6.31
C THR A 137 3.71 16.09 -6.71
N ASN A 138 4.17 16.41 -7.92
CA ASN A 138 4.45 17.78 -8.36
C ASN A 138 3.57 18.21 -9.55
N GLY A 139 2.82 17.28 -10.15
CA GLY A 139 1.93 17.55 -11.27
C GLY A 139 2.62 17.60 -12.65
N GLU A 140 1.79 17.75 -13.68
CA GLU A 140 2.20 17.74 -15.08
C GLU A 140 3.17 18.88 -15.43
N ASN A 141 2.96 20.06 -14.85
CA ASN A 141 3.82 21.23 -15.11
C ASN A 141 5.26 20.97 -14.70
N GLU A 142 5.50 20.29 -13.59
CA GLU A 142 6.85 19.99 -13.12
C GLU A 142 7.52 18.91 -13.99
N LEU A 143 6.75 17.94 -14.45
CA LEU A 143 7.25 16.91 -15.38
C LEU A 143 7.62 17.55 -16.74
N ASN A 144 6.84 18.52 -17.21
CA ASN A 144 7.15 19.27 -18.44
C ASN A 144 8.39 20.17 -18.24
N LYS A 145 8.57 20.85 -17.11
CA LYS A 145 9.79 21.62 -16.80
C LYS A 145 11.04 20.73 -16.78
N LEU A 146 10.93 19.54 -16.19
CA LEU A 146 12.01 18.54 -16.22
C LEU A 146 12.39 18.19 -17.66
N ARG A 147 11.39 17.93 -18.50
CA ARG A 147 11.58 17.62 -19.93
C ARG A 147 12.26 18.76 -20.68
N ASP A 148 11.82 19.99 -20.46
CA ASP A 148 12.39 21.18 -21.10
C ASP A 148 13.84 21.41 -20.65
N THR A 149 14.12 21.33 -19.35
CA THR A 149 15.49 21.39 -18.81
C THR A 149 16.38 20.31 -19.42
N ALA A 150 15.88 19.08 -19.55
CA ALA A 150 16.62 17.97 -20.15
C ALA A 150 16.95 18.25 -21.64
N ARG A 151 16.00 18.87 -22.37
CA ARG A 151 16.21 19.30 -23.77
C ARG A 151 17.37 20.29 -23.89
N ASP A 152 17.37 21.30 -23.02
CA ASP A 152 18.36 22.39 -23.05
C ASP A 152 19.78 21.91 -22.74
N ILE A 153 19.94 20.91 -21.84
CA ILE A 153 21.26 20.41 -21.46
C ILE A 153 21.72 19.19 -22.31
N ALA A 154 20.83 18.50 -23.02
CA ALA A 154 21.15 17.29 -23.76
C ALA A 154 22.28 17.48 -24.79
N GLY A 155 22.28 18.58 -25.51
CA GLY A 155 23.33 18.92 -26.48
C GLY A 155 24.69 19.13 -25.80
N GLN A 156 24.72 19.81 -24.66
CA GLN A 156 25.95 20.06 -23.89
C GLN A 156 26.54 18.75 -23.33
N LEU A 157 25.67 17.81 -22.94
CA LEU A 157 26.05 16.50 -22.40
C LEU A 157 26.36 15.47 -23.51
N ARG A 158 26.07 15.75 -24.76
CA ARG A 158 26.08 14.79 -25.88
C ARG A 158 25.13 13.61 -25.68
N MET A 159 23.94 13.88 -25.13
CA MET A 159 22.92 12.90 -24.77
C MET A 159 21.59 13.17 -25.48
N THR A 160 21.66 13.50 -26.77
CA THR A 160 20.47 13.81 -27.58
C THR A 160 19.57 12.61 -27.83
N ASP A 161 20.12 11.40 -27.89
CA ASP A 161 19.33 10.18 -28.10
C ASP A 161 18.67 9.74 -26.78
N GLU A 162 19.34 9.92 -25.65
CA GLU A 162 18.76 9.75 -24.33
C GLU A 162 17.63 10.73 -24.10
N PHE A 163 17.76 11.98 -24.58
CA PHE A 163 16.67 12.95 -24.50
C PHE A 163 15.47 12.52 -25.34
N LYS A 164 15.67 12.04 -26.59
CA LYS A 164 14.54 11.53 -27.40
C LYS A 164 13.80 10.39 -26.70
N LYS A 165 14.54 9.52 -26.01
CA LYS A 165 13.96 8.42 -25.22
C LYS A 165 13.18 8.96 -24.01
N LEU A 166 13.75 9.93 -23.28
CA LEU A 166 13.09 10.57 -22.14
C LEU A 166 11.80 11.29 -22.56
N ASP A 167 11.86 12.06 -23.65
CA ASP A 167 10.70 12.77 -24.20
C ASP A 167 9.58 11.83 -24.62
N ALA A 168 9.91 10.70 -25.23
CA ALA A 168 8.95 9.67 -25.60
C ALA A 168 8.31 8.99 -24.37
N ILE A 169 9.10 8.69 -23.33
CA ILE A 169 8.60 8.12 -22.07
C ILE A 169 7.65 9.10 -21.36
N ILE A 170 8.06 10.37 -21.23
CA ILE A 170 7.22 11.40 -20.60
C ILE A 170 5.92 11.60 -21.41
N GLY A 171 6.03 11.67 -22.75
CA GLY A 171 4.86 11.78 -23.61
C GLY A 171 3.90 10.59 -23.48
N ALA A 172 4.42 9.38 -23.32
CA ALA A 172 3.63 8.19 -23.08
C ALA A 172 2.94 8.21 -21.69
N ILE A 173 3.66 8.63 -20.64
CA ILE A 173 3.09 8.74 -19.27
C ILE A 173 1.98 9.80 -19.22
N LEU A 174 2.12 10.92 -19.94
CA LEU A 174 1.12 11.97 -20.03
C LEU A 174 -0.03 11.64 -21.02
N SER A 175 0.13 10.63 -21.86
CA SER A 175 -0.89 10.17 -22.81
C SER A 175 -1.84 9.18 -22.14
N THR A 176 -3.12 9.27 -22.47
CA THR A 176 -4.12 8.26 -22.10
C THR A 176 -4.16 7.05 -23.04
N LYS A 177 -3.19 6.95 -23.94
CA LYS A 177 -3.09 5.85 -24.93
C LYS A 177 -1.91 4.94 -24.59
N PRO A 178 -2.06 3.61 -24.77
CA PRO A 178 -0.96 2.67 -24.58
C PRO A 178 0.23 3.00 -25.47
N SER A 179 1.43 2.90 -24.93
CA SER A 179 2.67 3.08 -25.69
C SER A 179 3.59 1.89 -25.49
N LYS A 180 4.11 1.35 -26.59
CA LYS A 180 5.10 0.25 -26.58
C LYS A 180 6.47 0.63 -26.00
N ILE A 181 6.70 1.91 -25.73
CA ILE A 181 7.97 2.36 -25.14
C ILE A 181 8.04 2.13 -23.64
N LEU A 182 6.88 2.07 -22.95
CA LEU A 182 6.83 1.84 -21.51
C LEU A 182 7.10 0.37 -21.21
N THR A 183 7.83 0.13 -20.12
CA THR A 183 8.18 -1.20 -19.64
C THR A 183 7.74 -1.43 -18.18
N SER A 184 7.50 -0.36 -17.41
CA SER A 184 6.96 -0.44 -16.07
C SER A 184 5.44 -0.64 -16.10
N PRO A 185 4.91 -1.68 -15.41
CA PRO A 185 3.47 -1.87 -15.26
C PRO A 185 2.75 -0.66 -14.62
N ILE A 186 3.45 0.10 -13.77
CA ILE A 186 2.91 1.31 -13.13
C ILE A 186 2.74 2.42 -14.17
N ALA A 187 3.76 2.65 -15.01
CA ALA A 187 3.72 3.67 -16.05
C ALA A 187 2.70 3.31 -17.15
N GLU A 188 2.63 2.02 -17.53
CA GLU A 188 1.61 1.52 -18.47
C GLU A 188 0.19 1.74 -17.93
N ALA A 189 -0.06 1.38 -16.67
CA ALA A 189 -1.36 1.58 -16.02
C ALA A 189 -1.72 3.07 -15.93
N ARG A 190 -0.73 3.95 -15.68
CA ARG A 190 -0.92 5.41 -15.72
C ARG A 190 -1.34 5.87 -17.12
N ALA A 191 -0.64 5.44 -18.14
CA ALA A 191 -0.94 5.79 -19.54
C ALA A 191 -2.34 5.30 -19.98
N LEU A 192 -2.85 4.21 -19.37
CA LEU A 192 -4.20 3.69 -19.55
C LEU A 192 -5.26 4.39 -18.68
N GLY A 193 -4.87 5.35 -17.84
CA GLY A 193 -5.77 6.03 -16.91
C GLY A 193 -6.17 5.20 -15.69
N GLU A 194 -5.50 4.09 -15.42
CA GLU A 194 -5.75 3.18 -14.28
C GLU A 194 -4.51 2.95 -13.40
N PRO A 195 -3.90 4.02 -12.84
CA PRO A 195 -2.73 3.87 -12.00
C PRO A 195 -3.06 3.10 -10.71
N PHE A 196 -2.07 2.38 -10.17
CA PHE A 196 -2.23 1.58 -8.96
C PHE A 196 -1.12 1.83 -7.92
N ASP A 197 -1.34 1.38 -6.69
CA ASP A 197 -0.38 1.45 -5.59
C ASP A 197 0.44 0.15 -5.50
N SER A 198 1.69 0.19 -5.96
CA SER A 198 2.57 -0.97 -5.97
C SER A 198 2.96 -1.47 -4.58
N GLN A 199 3.00 -0.59 -3.57
CA GLN A 199 3.30 -0.99 -2.20
C GLN A 199 2.14 -1.80 -1.61
N ARG A 200 0.90 -1.39 -1.89
CA ARG A 200 -0.28 -2.14 -1.48
C ARG A 200 -0.37 -3.50 -2.17
N LEU A 201 0.01 -3.57 -3.45
CA LEU A 201 0.05 -4.87 -4.14
C LEU A 201 1.07 -5.84 -3.54
N LYS A 202 2.21 -5.35 -3.02
CA LYS A 202 3.15 -6.19 -2.26
C LYS A 202 2.50 -6.77 -1.01
N LEU A 203 1.78 -5.95 -0.24
CA LEU A 203 1.03 -6.42 0.94
C LEU A 203 -0.04 -7.46 0.57
N PHE A 204 -0.74 -7.25 -0.54
CA PHE A 204 -1.71 -8.22 -1.07
C PHE A 204 -1.02 -9.54 -1.44
N GLY A 205 0.16 -9.50 -2.04
CA GLY A 205 0.97 -10.68 -2.33
C GLY A 205 1.40 -11.43 -1.06
N ILE A 206 1.83 -10.72 -0.02
CA ILE A 206 2.19 -11.30 1.29
C ILE A 206 0.97 -11.99 1.92
N MET A 207 -0.19 -11.33 1.92
CA MET A 207 -1.43 -11.89 2.46
C MET A 207 -1.87 -13.13 1.68
N MET A 208 -1.82 -13.08 0.35
CA MET A 208 -2.17 -14.23 -0.50
C MET A 208 -1.25 -15.43 -0.23
N ALA A 209 0.06 -15.20 -0.13
CA ALA A 209 1.02 -16.26 0.16
C ALA A 209 0.70 -16.95 1.50
N ALA A 210 0.49 -16.17 2.56
CA ALA A 210 0.14 -16.71 3.89
C ALA A 210 -1.20 -17.46 3.90
N LEU A 211 -2.19 -17.00 3.13
CA LEU A 211 -3.48 -17.69 3.02
C LEU A 211 -3.38 -19.02 2.24
N ASN A 212 -2.52 -19.09 1.22
CA ASN A 212 -2.31 -20.31 0.44
C ASN A 212 -1.47 -21.37 1.17
N GLU A 213 -0.65 -20.98 2.14
CA GLU A 213 0.14 -21.90 2.97
C GLU A 213 -0.70 -22.60 4.05
N ARG A 214 -1.95 -22.17 4.26
CA ARG A 214 -2.83 -22.71 5.31
C ARG A 214 -3.92 -23.59 4.75
N GLU A 215 -4.24 -24.63 5.49
CA GLU A 215 -5.45 -25.42 5.31
C GLU A 215 -6.55 -24.86 6.22
N PHE A 216 -7.75 -24.69 5.67
CA PHE A 216 -8.90 -24.21 6.39
C PHE A 216 -10.03 -25.25 6.36
N GLU A 217 -10.63 -25.50 7.52
CA GLU A 217 -11.82 -26.33 7.62
C GLU A 217 -13.06 -25.61 7.03
N ASN A 218 -13.99 -26.39 6.51
CA ASN A 218 -15.30 -25.87 6.08
C ASN A 218 -16.28 -25.87 7.26
N PHE A 219 -16.92 -24.74 7.48
CA PHE A 219 -17.98 -24.58 8.46
C PHE A 219 -19.29 -24.24 7.74
N PRO A 220 -20.17 -25.23 7.46
CA PRO A 220 -21.43 -24.96 6.80
C PRO A 220 -22.28 -23.95 7.59
N GLU A 221 -23.08 -23.13 6.87
CA GLU A 221 -23.95 -22.13 7.49
C GLU A 221 -25.01 -22.83 8.40
N PRO A 222 -24.99 -22.57 9.71
CA PRO A 222 -25.93 -23.21 10.63
C PRO A 222 -27.30 -22.52 10.68
N ASN A 223 -27.43 -21.28 10.17
CA ASN A 223 -28.63 -20.46 10.24
C ASN A 223 -29.35 -20.44 8.87
N GLU A 224 -29.89 -21.61 8.45
CA GLU A 224 -30.47 -21.80 7.12
C GLU A 224 -31.92 -21.32 7.02
N THR A 225 -32.67 -21.25 8.12
CA THR A 225 -34.05 -20.75 8.11
C THR A 225 -34.05 -19.23 7.95
N GLU A 226 -35.09 -18.68 7.32
CA GLU A 226 -35.24 -17.24 7.15
C GLU A 226 -35.17 -16.48 8.48
N SER A 227 -35.82 -17.01 9.52
CA SER A 227 -35.78 -16.42 10.87
C SER A 227 -34.38 -16.44 11.45
N ALA A 228 -33.66 -17.58 11.38
CA ALA A 228 -32.32 -17.71 11.91
C ALA A 228 -31.33 -16.81 11.14
N TYR A 229 -31.46 -16.75 9.82
CA TYR A 229 -30.67 -15.90 8.98
C TYR A 229 -30.85 -14.40 9.33
N ASN A 230 -32.11 -13.96 9.52
CA ASN A 230 -32.43 -12.58 9.86
C ASN A 230 -31.98 -12.21 11.28
N ASN A 231 -32.08 -13.10 12.25
CA ASN A 231 -31.57 -12.88 13.60
C ASN A 231 -30.03 -12.76 13.59
N PHE A 232 -29.34 -13.59 12.81
CA PHE A 232 -27.91 -13.44 12.61
C PHE A 232 -27.55 -12.10 11.92
N ALA A 233 -28.27 -11.75 10.86
CA ALA A 233 -28.08 -10.48 10.13
C ALA A 233 -28.28 -9.26 11.02
N PHE A 234 -29.20 -9.32 11.98
CA PHE A 234 -29.36 -8.28 12.99
C PHE A 234 -28.05 -8.03 13.75
N PHE A 235 -27.47 -9.08 14.35
CA PHE A 235 -26.24 -8.94 15.11
C PHE A 235 -25.03 -8.64 14.23
N GLU A 236 -25.01 -9.13 13.00
CA GLU A 236 -23.99 -8.75 12.00
C GLU A 236 -24.02 -7.24 11.74
N SER A 237 -25.19 -6.66 11.52
CA SER A 237 -25.36 -5.21 11.37
C SER A 237 -25.00 -4.45 12.65
N TYR A 238 -25.51 -4.91 13.79
CA TYR A 238 -25.27 -4.30 15.10
C TYR A 238 -23.77 -4.15 15.41
N PHE A 239 -23.04 -5.25 15.42
CA PHE A 239 -21.61 -5.23 15.73
C PHE A 239 -20.77 -4.53 14.65
N SER A 240 -21.16 -4.66 13.38
CA SER A 240 -20.46 -3.98 12.30
C SER A 240 -20.54 -2.46 12.43
N ASN A 241 -21.63 -1.92 12.89
CA ASN A 241 -21.79 -0.49 13.14
C ASN A 241 -21.11 -0.06 14.47
N TYR A 242 -21.17 -0.90 15.49
CA TYR A 242 -20.50 -0.63 16.77
C TYR A 242 -18.98 -0.45 16.61
N ILE A 243 -18.33 -1.27 15.77
CA ILE A 243 -16.89 -1.15 15.46
C ILE A 243 -16.56 0.25 14.91
N GLU A 244 -17.46 0.86 14.15
CA GLU A 244 -17.28 2.19 13.56
C GLU A 244 -17.69 3.35 14.51
N GLY A 245 -18.07 3.03 15.75
CA GLY A 245 -18.47 4.02 16.75
C GLY A 245 -19.96 4.37 16.77
N THR A 246 -20.79 3.60 16.04
CA THR A 246 -22.25 3.74 16.13
C THR A 246 -22.79 2.80 17.20
N GLU A 247 -22.87 3.31 18.42
CA GLU A 247 -23.25 2.57 19.61
C GLU A 247 -24.75 2.72 19.91
N PHE A 248 -25.48 1.61 19.95
CA PHE A 248 -26.88 1.53 20.38
C PHE A 248 -27.01 0.43 21.45
N GLU A 249 -28.04 0.56 22.32
CA GLU A 249 -28.54 -0.59 23.04
C GLU A 249 -29.17 -1.58 22.05
N VAL A 250 -29.14 -2.87 22.38
CA VAL A 250 -29.65 -3.92 21.50
C VAL A 250 -31.14 -3.69 21.18
N GLU A 251 -31.92 -3.28 22.18
CA GLU A 251 -33.36 -2.98 22.05
C GLU A 251 -33.62 -1.81 21.11
N ASP A 252 -32.81 -0.75 21.20
CA ASP A 252 -32.95 0.42 20.32
C ASP A 252 -32.65 0.06 18.87
N ALA A 253 -31.55 -0.67 18.65
CA ALA A 253 -31.20 -1.18 17.31
C ALA A 253 -32.27 -2.11 16.77
N ARG A 254 -32.87 -2.97 17.61
CA ARG A 254 -33.97 -3.86 17.24
C ARG A 254 -35.21 -3.08 16.84
N GLN A 255 -35.61 -2.08 17.63
CA GLN A 255 -36.74 -1.22 17.31
C GLN A 255 -36.53 -0.51 15.96
N ILE A 256 -35.33 0.05 15.71
CA ILE A 256 -34.99 0.71 14.45
C ILE A 256 -35.15 -0.26 13.26
N ILE A 257 -34.66 -1.48 13.38
CA ILE A 257 -34.70 -2.49 12.29
C ILE A 257 -36.13 -3.00 12.06
N GLU A 258 -36.86 -3.36 13.13
CA GLU A 258 -38.23 -3.90 13.03
C GLU A 258 -39.21 -2.86 12.50
N THR A 259 -39.11 -1.62 12.98
CA THR A 259 -40.04 -0.54 12.56
C THR A 259 -39.58 0.16 11.30
N ARG A 260 -38.34 -0.01 10.86
CA ARG A 260 -37.68 0.71 9.78
C ARG A 260 -37.74 2.23 9.98
N THR A 261 -37.83 2.67 11.23
CA THR A 261 -37.97 4.07 11.59
C THR A 261 -36.73 4.52 12.36
N PRO A 262 -35.99 5.49 11.82
CA PRO A 262 -34.84 6.06 12.52
C PRO A 262 -35.25 6.79 13.80
N MET A 263 -34.41 6.70 14.84
CA MET A 263 -34.58 7.48 16.07
C MET A 263 -34.29 8.97 15.76
N PRO A 264 -35.19 9.90 16.09
CA PRO A 264 -35.02 11.32 15.75
C PRO A 264 -33.72 11.94 16.30
N ALA A 265 -33.33 11.58 17.55
CA ALA A 265 -32.14 12.09 18.20
C ALA A 265 -30.82 11.53 17.61
N ARG A 266 -30.88 10.38 16.92
CA ARG A 266 -29.73 9.67 16.33
C ARG A 266 -30.03 9.22 14.91
N ASN A 267 -30.54 10.12 14.11
CA ASN A 267 -31.07 9.82 12.77
C ASN A 267 -30.00 9.22 11.85
N ALA A 268 -28.81 9.82 11.77
CA ALA A 268 -27.72 9.36 10.93
C ALA A 268 -27.26 7.94 11.33
N ASP A 269 -27.03 7.71 12.62
CA ASP A 269 -26.61 6.41 13.15
C ASP A 269 -27.63 5.31 12.90
N SER A 270 -28.93 5.66 13.08
CA SER A 270 -30.04 4.73 12.81
C SER A 270 -30.08 4.30 11.34
N HIS A 271 -29.83 5.23 10.42
CA HIS A 271 -29.72 4.92 9.00
C HIS A 271 -28.52 4.05 8.67
N ASP A 272 -27.39 4.21 9.36
CA ASP A 272 -26.20 3.35 9.17
C ASP A 272 -26.49 1.89 9.54
N VAL A 273 -27.19 1.68 10.67
CA VAL A 273 -27.65 0.35 11.09
C VAL A 273 -28.62 -0.24 10.08
N LEU A 274 -29.64 0.53 9.66
CA LEU A 274 -30.62 0.09 8.67
C LEU A 274 -29.98 -0.23 7.32
N GLY A 275 -29.12 0.64 6.83
CA GLY A 275 -28.46 0.48 5.54
C GLY A 275 -27.57 -0.78 5.51
N THR A 276 -26.86 -1.06 6.59
CA THR A 276 -26.11 -2.31 6.74
C THR A 276 -27.04 -3.51 6.77
N TYR A 277 -28.10 -3.47 7.59
CA TYR A 277 -29.05 -4.55 7.73
C TYR A 277 -29.76 -4.90 6.41
N TYR A 278 -30.14 -3.93 5.60
CA TYR A 278 -30.80 -4.17 4.30
C TYR A 278 -29.95 -5.01 3.35
N ILE A 279 -28.62 -4.91 3.44
CA ILE A 279 -27.73 -5.73 2.62
C ILE A 279 -27.56 -7.11 3.25
N VAL A 280 -27.16 -7.17 4.54
CA VAL A 280 -26.75 -8.44 5.18
C VAL A 280 -27.93 -9.39 5.43
N SER A 281 -29.17 -8.89 5.52
CA SER A 281 -30.40 -9.70 5.61
C SER A 281 -30.90 -10.20 4.25
N ASN A 282 -30.38 -9.68 3.14
CA ASN A 282 -30.75 -10.14 1.81
C ASN A 282 -29.82 -11.25 1.34
N GLN A 283 -30.18 -12.50 1.58
CA GLN A 283 -29.36 -13.66 1.23
C GLN A 283 -29.01 -13.72 -0.27
N LYS A 284 -29.92 -13.30 -1.16
CA LYS A 284 -29.66 -13.26 -2.61
C LYS A 284 -28.57 -12.26 -2.94
N GLU A 285 -28.63 -11.07 -2.37
CA GLU A 285 -27.60 -10.03 -2.53
C GLU A 285 -26.25 -10.50 -1.96
N MET A 286 -26.27 -11.09 -0.77
CA MET A 286 -25.06 -11.61 -0.11
C MET A 286 -24.44 -12.81 -0.82
N SER A 287 -25.18 -13.52 -1.68
CA SER A 287 -24.65 -14.63 -2.49
C SER A 287 -23.93 -14.15 -3.76
N ILE A 288 -23.92 -12.85 -4.05
CA ILE A 288 -23.26 -12.30 -5.23
C ILE A 288 -21.80 -11.96 -4.86
N THR A 289 -20.86 -12.62 -5.51
CA THR A 289 -19.41 -12.36 -5.40
C THR A 289 -18.83 -11.97 -6.74
N PRO A 290 -17.74 -11.17 -6.79
CA PRO A 290 -17.19 -10.71 -8.05
C PRO A 290 -16.51 -11.84 -8.84
N THR A 291 -16.79 -11.91 -10.13
CA THR A 291 -16.16 -12.82 -11.11
C THR A 291 -15.18 -12.09 -12.02
N SER A 292 -15.17 -10.74 -11.97
CA SER A 292 -14.23 -9.88 -12.69
C SER A 292 -13.87 -8.65 -11.86
N ALA A 293 -12.77 -7.99 -12.23
CA ALA A 293 -12.33 -6.76 -11.56
C ALA A 293 -13.34 -5.61 -11.70
N ASP A 294 -13.99 -5.49 -12.84
CA ASP A 294 -15.03 -4.47 -13.05
C ASP A 294 -16.27 -4.79 -12.23
N GLN A 295 -16.66 -6.07 -12.14
CA GLN A 295 -17.77 -6.49 -11.29
C GLN A 295 -17.48 -6.25 -9.80
N LEU A 296 -16.23 -6.42 -9.33
CA LEU A 296 -15.84 -6.03 -7.96
C LEU A 296 -16.16 -4.55 -7.72
N ILE A 297 -15.78 -3.68 -8.64
CA ILE A 297 -16.04 -2.24 -8.54
C ILE A 297 -17.55 -1.95 -8.51
N GLU A 298 -18.33 -2.58 -9.40
CA GLU A 298 -19.78 -2.41 -9.49
C GLU A 298 -20.48 -2.85 -8.19
N ILE A 299 -20.13 -4.02 -7.65
CA ILE A 299 -20.69 -4.55 -6.39
C ILE A 299 -20.35 -3.62 -5.22
N LEU A 300 -19.08 -3.18 -5.11
CA LEU A 300 -18.67 -2.25 -4.06
C LEU A 300 -19.48 -0.94 -4.11
N GLN A 301 -19.60 -0.34 -5.29
CA GLN A 301 -20.34 0.90 -5.48
C GLN A 301 -21.86 0.71 -5.23
N HIS A 302 -22.41 -0.43 -5.66
CA HIS A 302 -23.82 -0.76 -5.43
C HIS A 302 -24.13 -0.90 -3.94
N ARG A 303 -23.39 -1.75 -3.23
CA ARG A 303 -23.58 -2.01 -1.79
C ARG A 303 -23.34 -0.76 -0.95
N HIS A 304 -22.27 -0.01 -1.27
CA HIS A 304 -22.01 1.25 -0.58
C HIS A 304 -23.13 2.28 -0.80
N ARG A 305 -23.71 2.33 -1.99
CA ARG A 305 -24.85 3.22 -2.29
C ARG A 305 -26.07 2.89 -1.43
N ILE A 306 -26.39 1.61 -1.24
CA ILE A 306 -27.50 1.18 -0.38
C ILE A 306 -27.17 1.49 1.08
N MET A 307 -26.01 1.07 1.55
CA MET A 307 -25.59 1.22 2.94
C MET A 307 -25.55 2.68 3.40
N MET A 308 -25.06 3.59 2.55
CA MET A 308 -24.87 5.00 2.86
C MET A 308 -25.95 5.90 2.26
N SER A 309 -27.09 5.34 1.82
CA SER A 309 -28.13 6.09 1.07
C SER A 309 -28.65 7.34 1.80
N ALA A 310 -28.64 7.34 3.13
CA ALA A 310 -29.08 8.46 3.96
C ALA A 310 -27.96 9.47 4.31
N ARG A 311 -26.77 9.26 3.79
CA ARG A 311 -25.59 10.10 4.01
C ARG A 311 -25.11 10.76 2.69
N PRO A 312 -25.85 11.70 2.10
CA PRO A 312 -25.49 12.29 0.80
C PRO A 312 -24.13 13.00 0.82
N GLU A 313 -23.68 13.49 1.99
CA GLU A 313 -22.40 14.18 2.16
C GLU A 313 -21.18 13.29 1.89
N VAL A 314 -21.31 11.97 2.01
CA VAL A 314 -20.21 11.03 1.70
C VAL A 314 -20.30 10.46 0.29
N SER A 315 -21.16 10.99 -0.55
CA SER A 315 -21.34 10.57 -1.96
C SER A 315 -21.58 9.06 -2.12
N PRO A 316 -22.75 8.52 -1.69
CA PRO A 316 -23.03 7.08 -1.69
C PRO A 316 -22.78 6.40 -3.05
N GLY A 317 -21.98 5.34 -3.05
CA GLY A 317 -21.62 4.59 -4.25
C GLY A 317 -20.52 5.20 -5.11
N MET A 318 -19.96 6.34 -4.71
CA MET A 318 -18.86 6.99 -5.43
C MET A 318 -17.54 6.80 -4.67
N PHE A 319 -16.48 6.46 -5.38
CA PHE A 319 -15.16 6.42 -4.78
C PHE A 319 -14.72 7.82 -4.32
N LYS A 320 -13.88 7.86 -3.30
CA LYS A 320 -13.35 9.09 -2.73
C LYS A 320 -12.64 9.95 -3.78
N THR A 321 -12.76 11.26 -3.65
CA THR A 321 -12.12 12.28 -4.51
C THR A 321 -10.97 12.99 -3.83
N GLN A 322 -10.70 12.64 -2.57
CA GLN A 322 -9.61 13.15 -1.76
C GLN A 322 -8.97 12.03 -0.95
N ASN A 323 -7.70 12.22 -0.57
CA ASN A 323 -7.01 11.26 0.27
C ASN A 323 -7.58 11.25 1.69
N ASN A 324 -7.69 10.06 2.25
CA ASN A 324 -8.15 9.84 3.61
C ASN A 324 -7.10 9.10 4.45
N ARG A 325 -7.25 9.18 5.77
CA ARG A 325 -6.37 8.53 6.74
C ARG A 325 -7.13 8.13 8.00
N ALA A 326 -6.62 7.12 8.71
CA ALA A 326 -7.05 6.76 10.04
C ALA A 326 -5.84 6.82 11.00
N GLY A 327 -5.81 7.84 11.85
CA GLY A 327 -4.63 8.15 12.66
C GLY A 327 -3.41 8.39 11.77
N GLU A 328 -2.35 7.57 11.95
CA GLU A 328 -1.12 7.64 11.15
C GLU A 328 -1.16 6.77 9.87
N THR A 329 -2.23 6.02 9.63
CA THR A 329 -2.35 5.19 8.44
C THR A 329 -2.92 6.00 7.29
N HIS A 330 -2.11 6.21 6.25
CA HIS A 330 -2.52 6.78 4.98
C HIS A 330 -3.00 5.65 4.06
N PHE A 331 -4.22 5.77 3.55
CA PHE A 331 -4.78 4.80 2.61
C PHE A 331 -4.34 5.08 1.17
N VAL A 332 -4.74 4.22 0.26
CA VAL A 332 -4.43 4.36 -1.17
C VAL A 332 -4.89 5.74 -1.68
N ASP A 333 -4.04 6.39 -2.45
CA ASP A 333 -4.36 7.67 -3.10
C ASP A 333 -5.64 7.54 -3.95
N TYR A 334 -6.52 8.56 -3.89
CA TYR A 334 -7.81 8.52 -4.54
C TYR A 334 -7.73 8.24 -6.05
N GLN A 335 -6.68 8.72 -6.72
CA GLN A 335 -6.46 8.47 -8.16
C GLN A 335 -6.09 7.02 -8.46
N LYS A 336 -5.56 6.29 -7.47
CA LYS A 336 -5.09 4.91 -7.60
C LYS A 336 -6.10 3.85 -7.13
N VAL A 337 -7.22 4.28 -6.56
CA VAL A 337 -8.23 3.36 -5.98
C VAL A 337 -8.66 2.31 -6.99
N ARG A 338 -9.11 2.74 -8.18
CA ARG A 338 -9.65 1.83 -9.20
C ARG A 338 -8.61 0.83 -9.69
N GLY A 339 -7.42 1.30 -10.08
CA GLY A 339 -6.34 0.43 -10.54
C GLY A 339 -5.84 -0.52 -9.46
N THR A 340 -5.75 -0.08 -8.18
CA THR A 340 -5.34 -0.93 -7.07
C THR A 340 -6.37 -2.02 -6.78
N LEU A 341 -7.67 -1.72 -6.83
CA LEU A 341 -8.73 -2.73 -6.69
C LEU A 341 -8.69 -3.75 -7.83
N LYS A 342 -8.52 -3.30 -9.09
CA LYS A 342 -8.42 -4.21 -10.24
C LYS A 342 -7.23 -5.15 -10.12
N LYS A 343 -6.05 -4.63 -9.80
CA LYS A 343 -4.84 -5.45 -9.59
C LYS A 343 -4.96 -6.36 -8.36
N GLY A 344 -5.58 -5.88 -7.30
CA GLY A 344 -5.88 -6.71 -6.13
C GLY A 344 -6.85 -7.85 -6.45
N PHE A 345 -7.81 -7.65 -7.35
CA PHE A 345 -8.70 -8.71 -7.81
C PHE A 345 -7.96 -9.81 -8.58
N GLU A 346 -6.94 -9.47 -9.36
CA GLU A 346 -6.11 -10.48 -10.03
C GLU A 346 -5.45 -11.43 -9.01
N ILE A 347 -4.99 -10.88 -7.87
CA ILE A 347 -4.43 -11.67 -6.76
C ILE A 347 -5.50 -12.50 -6.06
N TYR A 348 -6.65 -11.88 -5.74
CA TYR A 348 -7.79 -12.54 -5.13
C TYR A 348 -8.29 -13.74 -5.95
N SER A 349 -8.31 -13.64 -7.27
CA SER A 349 -8.80 -14.70 -8.15
C SER A 349 -7.97 -15.97 -8.10
N ALA A 350 -6.74 -15.91 -7.59
CA ALA A 350 -5.88 -17.08 -7.38
C ALA A 350 -6.22 -17.87 -6.10
N LEU A 351 -6.98 -17.29 -5.17
CA LEU A 351 -7.40 -17.96 -3.94
C LEU A 351 -8.57 -18.92 -4.21
N ARG A 352 -8.49 -20.13 -3.65
CA ARG A 352 -9.49 -21.18 -3.87
C ARG A 352 -10.45 -21.36 -2.70
N HIS A 353 -9.93 -21.34 -1.46
CA HIS A 353 -10.75 -21.60 -0.28
C HIS A 353 -11.66 -20.39 0.04
N PRO A 354 -12.99 -20.57 0.26
CA PRO A 354 -13.92 -19.47 0.53
C PRO A 354 -13.50 -18.58 1.69
N PHE A 355 -13.04 -19.17 2.78
CA PHE A 355 -12.57 -18.39 3.94
C PHE A 355 -11.30 -17.57 3.64
N ALA A 356 -10.38 -18.11 2.85
CA ALA A 356 -9.21 -17.33 2.39
C ALA A 356 -9.64 -16.15 1.52
N ARG A 357 -10.58 -16.35 0.61
CA ARG A 357 -11.19 -15.28 -0.21
C ARG A 357 -11.88 -14.23 0.65
N ALA A 358 -12.62 -14.64 1.66
CA ALA A 358 -13.30 -13.77 2.60
C ALA A 358 -12.32 -12.86 3.37
N ILE A 359 -11.26 -13.44 3.95
CA ILE A 359 -10.22 -12.66 4.65
C ILE A 359 -9.52 -11.70 3.69
N PHE A 360 -9.19 -12.16 2.49
CA PHE A 360 -8.52 -11.32 1.50
C PHE A 360 -9.42 -10.16 1.05
N MET A 361 -10.72 -10.41 0.84
CA MET A 361 -11.68 -9.38 0.48
C MET A 361 -11.85 -8.33 1.59
N LEU A 362 -11.93 -8.76 2.85
CA LEU A 362 -11.91 -7.88 4.02
C LEU A 362 -10.67 -6.98 3.99
N PHE A 363 -9.49 -7.57 3.79
CA PHE A 363 -8.22 -6.85 3.84
C PHE A 363 -8.06 -5.86 2.68
N ILE A 364 -8.30 -6.29 1.43
CA ILE A 364 -8.11 -5.41 0.27
C ILE A 364 -8.99 -4.15 0.36
N ILE A 365 -10.23 -4.28 0.80
CA ILE A 365 -11.13 -3.14 0.91
C ILE A 365 -10.74 -2.23 2.07
N SER A 366 -10.38 -2.81 3.22
CA SER A 366 -9.88 -2.05 4.38
C SER A 366 -8.63 -1.27 4.04
N GLU A 367 -7.72 -1.84 3.25
CA GLU A 367 -6.43 -1.26 2.91
C GLU A 367 -6.51 -0.22 1.77
N VAL A 368 -7.30 -0.49 0.74
CA VAL A 368 -7.54 0.49 -0.34
C VAL A 368 -8.36 1.67 0.17
N HIS A 369 -9.31 1.41 1.05
CA HIS A 369 -10.19 2.41 1.65
C HIS A 369 -10.87 3.29 0.60
N PRO A 370 -11.66 2.68 -0.31
CA PRO A 370 -12.05 3.30 -1.57
C PRO A 370 -13.05 4.45 -1.45
N PHE A 371 -13.80 4.55 -0.36
CA PHE A 371 -14.86 5.53 -0.16
C PHE A 371 -14.46 6.64 0.83
N ALA A 372 -15.24 7.71 0.88
CA ALA A 372 -15.04 8.78 1.86
C ALA A 372 -15.31 8.29 3.29
N ASP A 373 -16.33 7.45 3.48
CA ASP A 373 -16.72 6.82 4.75
C ASP A 373 -17.29 5.41 4.49
N GLY A 374 -17.60 4.62 5.53
CA GLY A 374 -18.24 3.31 5.43
C GLY A 374 -17.34 2.16 4.97
N ASN A 375 -16.03 2.37 4.85
CA ASN A 375 -15.09 1.37 4.32
C ASN A 375 -14.98 0.12 5.20
N GLY A 376 -14.99 0.27 6.51
CA GLY A 376 -14.95 -0.87 7.42
C GLY A 376 -16.21 -1.73 7.34
N ARG A 377 -17.38 -1.09 7.29
CA ARG A 377 -18.68 -1.80 7.13
C ARG A 377 -18.73 -2.56 5.81
N ILE A 378 -18.39 -1.90 4.70
CA ILE A 378 -18.41 -2.56 3.38
C ILE A 378 -17.39 -3.68 3.28
N SER A 379 -16.22 -3.58 3.92
CA SER A 379 -15.22 -4.65 3.93
C SER A 379 -15.74 -5.91 4.64
N ARG A 380 -16.46 -5.76 5.76
CA ARG A 380 -17.07 -6.88 6.49
C ARG A 380 -18.27 -7.48 5.74
N ILE A 381 -19.09 -6.64 5.08
CA ILE A 381 -20.16 -7.12 4.16
C ILE A 381 -19.57 -7.97 3.04
N MET A 382 -18.49 -7.53 2.42
CA MET A 382 -17.86 -8.27 1.32
C MET A 382 -17.19 -9.55 1.79
N MET A 383 -16.61 -9.56 3.00
CA MET A 383 -16.12 -10.80 3.63
C MET A 383 -17.24 -11.82 3.79
N ASN A 384 -18.38 -11.41 4.35
CA ASN A 384 -19.51 -12.31 4.59
C ASN A 384 -20.25 -12.69 3.30
N ALA A 385 -20.17 -11.89 2.24
CA ALA A 385 -20.67 -12.28 0.93
C ALA A 385 -19.90 -13.51 0.37
N GLU A 386 -18.58 -13.57 0.53
CA GLU A 386 -17.78 -14.74 0.14
C GLU A 386 -18.20 -16.00 0.94
N MET A 387 -18.47 -15.84 2.23
CA MET A 387 -18.93 -16.95 3.08
C MET A 387 -20.33 -17.41 2.67
N THR A 388 -21.27 -16.48 2.48
CA THR A 388 -22.65 -16.76 2.08
C THR A 388 -22.71 -17.44 0.71
N ALA A 389 -21.98 -16.96 -0.28
CA ALA A 389 -21.94 -17.53 -1.62
C ALA A 389 -21.42 -18.97 -1.63
N ALA A 390 -20.59 -19.34 -0.67
CA ALA A 390 -20.03 -20.67 -0.51
C ALA A 390 -20.81 -21.57 0.48
N GLY A 391 -21.96 -21.12 1.01
CA GLY A 391 -22.73 -21.86 2.02
C GLY A 391 -21.97 -22.05 3.33
N GLN A 392 -21.03 -21.16 3.66
CA GLN A 392 -20.23 -21.19 4.88
C GLN A 392 -20.82 -20.25 5.93
N ALA A 393 -20.58 -20.55 7.20
CA ALA A 393 -20.98 -19.75 8.33
C ALA A 393 -20.43 -18.32 8.22
N LYS A 394 -21.31 -17.33 8.30
CA LYS A 394 -20.95 -15.90 8.32
C LYS A 394 -20.18 -15.55 9.60
N ILE A 395 -19.49 -14.43 9.58
CA ILE A 395 -18.57 -14.00 10.64
C ILE A 395 -19.05 -12.69 11.25
N ILE A 396 -19.23 -12.67 12.57
CA ILE A 396 -19.45 -11.50 13.39
C ILE A 396 -18.16 -11.18 14.15
N ILE A 397 -17.72 -9.95 14.09
CA ILE A 397 -16.63 -9.44 14.93
C ILE A 397 -17.29 -8.71 16.11
N PRO A 398 -17.29 -9.29 17.33
CA PRO A 398 -17.98 -8.70 18.47
C PRO A 398 -17.21 -7.52 19.07
N THR A 399 -17.90 -6.68 19.86
CA THR A 399 -17.33 -5.49 20.50
C THR A 399 -16.05 -5.80 21.27
N VAL A 400 -16.07 -6.83 22.11
CA VAL A 400 -14.91 -7.26 22.92
C VAL A 400 -13.66 -7.61 22.07
N PHE A 401 -13.81 -7.84 20.79
CA PHE A 401 -12.73 -8.21 19.88
C PHE A 401 -12.31 -7.08 18.92
N ARG A 402 -12.89 -5.90 19.08
CA ARG A 402 -12.66 -4.72 18.22
C ARG A 402 -11.18 -4.32 18.17
N THR A 403 -10.55 -4.16 19.34
CA THR A 403 -9.14 -3.73 19.45
C THR A 403 -8.18 -4.75 18.86
N ASP A 404 -8.40 -6.05 19.13
CA ASP A 404 -7.60 -7.13 18.54
C ASP A 404 -7.70 -7.14 17.01
N TYR A 405 -8.91 -7.02 16.47
CA TYR A 405 -9.16 -6.95 15.03
C TYR A 405 -8.49 -5.75 14.36
N LEU A 406 -8.71 -4.55 14.88
CA LEU A 406 -8.11 -3.32 14.34
C LEU A 406 -6.58 -3.31 14.54
N GLY A 407 -6.10 -3.88 15.64
CA GLY A 407 -4.68 -4.07 15.91
C GLY A 407 -4.02 -5.01 14.90
N ALA A 408 -4.70 -6.11 14.56
CA ALA A 408 -4.23 -7.08 13.57
C ALA A 408 -4.16 -6.49 12.14
N LEU A 409 -5.18 -5.70 11.73
CA LEU A 409 -5.14 -4.95 10.48
C LEU A 409 -3.94 -4.00 10.44
N ARG A 410 -3.73 -3.20 11.50
CA ARG A 410 -2.59 -2.28 11.58
C ARG A 410 -1.24 -2.98 11.54
N GLN A 411 -1.11 -4.18 12.11
CA GLN A 411 0.14 -4.94 12.08
C GLN A 411 0.47 -5.43 10.65
N LEU A 412 -0.53 -5.87 9.90
CA LEU A 412 -0.31 -6.23 8.50
C LEU A 412 0.10 -5.01 7.69
N THR A 413 -0.63 -3.89 7.80
CA THR A 413 -0.33 -2.65 7.07
C THR A 413 1.06 -2.07 7.37
N ARG A 414 1.52 -2.15 8.63
CA ARG A 414 2.73 -1.44 9.10
C ARG A 414 3.96 -2.34 9.26
N LYS A 415 3.77 -3.64 9.38
CA LYS A 415 4.83 -4.61 9.70
C LYS A 415 4.88 -5.81 8.76
N ASP A 416 4.09 -5.79 7.69
CA ASP A 416 4.00 -6.88 6.70
C ASP A 416 3.68 -8.24 7.35
N ASN A 417 2.94 -8.25 8.48
CA ASN A 417 2.63 -9.47 9.23
C ASN A 417 1.15 -9.86 9.06
N PRO A 418 0.83 -10.86 8.22
CA PRO A 418 -0.53 -11.33 7.94
C PRO A 418 -1.07 -12.28 9.02
N GLU A 419 -0.20 -12.92 9.80
CA GLU A 419 -0.54 -13.98 10.75
C GLU A 419 -1.59 -13.55 11.78
N ASN A 420 -1.41 -12.35 12.33
CA ASN A 420 -2.31 -11.85 13.38
C ASN A 420 -3.73 -11.59 12.84
N LEU A 421 -3.85 -11.10 11.61
CA LEU A 421 -5.18 -10.90 11.00
C LEU A 421 -5.86 -12.24 10.68
N ILE A 422 -5.12 -13.18 10.10
CA ILE A 422 -5.66 -14.51 9.78
C ILE A 422 -6.15 -15.21 11.07
N ASN A 423 -5.32 -15.19 12.12
CA ASN A 423 -5.65 -15.82 13.41
C ASN A 423 -6.84 -15.12 14.09
N ALA A 424 -6.89 -13.79 14.04
CA ALA A 424 -7.99 -13.00 14.59
C ALA A 424 -9.32 -13.36 13.91
N ILE A 425 -9.36 -13.37 12.57
CA ILE A 425 -10.59 -13.73 11.84
C ILE A 425 -10.96 -15.20 12.03
N GLN A 426 -9.98 -16.10 12.11
CA GLN A 426 -10.24 -17.50 12.41
C GLN A 426 -10.87 -17.69 13.80
N ARG A 427 -10.42 -16.94 14.80
CA ARG A 427 -10.99 -16.97 16.14
C ARG A 427 -12.45 -16.51 16.17
N VAL A 428 -12.75 -15.38 15.56
CA VAL A 428 -14.14 -14.88 15.51
C VAL A 428 -15.04 -15.73 14.58
N ARG A 429 -14.48 -16.42 13.61
CA ARG A 429 -15.20 -17.42 12.81
C ARG A 429 -15.68 -18.61 13.67
N LEU A 430 -14.81 -19.12 14.54
CA LEU A 430 -15.18 -20.20 15.49
C LEU A 430 -16.30 -19.74 16.45
N PHE A 431 -16.18 -18.53 17.01
CA PHE A 431 -17.24 -17.91 17.80
C PHE A 431 -18.54 -17.84 17.01
N SER A 432 -18.50 -17.28 15.80
CA SER A 432 -19.69 -17.08 14.95
C SER A 432 -20.36 -18.39 14.54
N TYR A 433 -19.59 -19.44 14.29
CA TYR A 433 -20.11 -20.76 13.95
C TYR A 433 -20.98 -21.38 15.07
N ASN A 434 -20.77 -20.99 16.32
CA ASN A 434 -21.56 -21.47 17.47
C ASN A 434 -22.86 -20.67 17.66
N LEU A 435 -23.07 -19.58 16.94
CA LEU A 435 -24.28 -18.76 17.05
C LEU A 435 -25.45 -19.45 16.32
N ARG A 436 -26.56 -19.64 17.04
CA ARG A 436 -27.79 -20.24 16.50
C ARG A 436 -28.90 -19.19 16.53
N GLY A 437 -29.38 -18.83 15.35
CA GLY A 437 -30.37 -17.77 15.16
C GLY A 437 -31.82 -18.22 15.28
N ASP A 438 -32.12 -19.48 15.59
CA ASP A 438 -33.51 -19.99 15.67
C ASP A 438 -34.35 -19.23 16.69
N ASN A 439 -33.73 -18.74 17.75
CA ASN A 439 -34.34 -17.87 18.75
C ASN A 439 -33.44 -16.68 19.05
N PHE A 440 -33.96 -15.48 18.88
CA PHE A 440 -33.21 -14.21 19.06
C PHE A 440 -32.65 -14.06 20.48
N GLU A 441 -33.48 -14.29 21.50
CA GLU A 441 -33.08 -14.10 22.90
C GLU A 441 -32.07 -15.16 23.36
N ALA A 442 -32.20 -16.39 22.87
CA ALA A 442 -31.22 -17.45 23.13
C ALA A 442 -29.86 -17.11 22.48
N MET A 443 -29.86 -16.61 21.26
CA MET A 443 -28.64 -16.15 20.55
C MET A 443 -27.99 -15.01 21.28
N ARG A 444 -28.77 -13.99 21.69
CA ARG A 444 -28.31 -12.87 22.48
C ARG A 444 -27.68 -13.32 23.81
N SER A 445 -28.39 -14.16 24.57
CA SER A 445 -27.90 -14.67 25.85
C SER A 445 -26.59 -15.46 25.71
N TYR A 446 -26.44 -16.22 24.63
CA TYR A 446 -25.17 -16.89 24.33
C TYR A 446 -24.05 -15.89 24.06
N MET A 447 -24.30 -14.84 23.26
CA MET A 447 -23.33 -13.76 23.01
C MET A 447 -22.96 -13.02 24.28
N GLU A 448 -23.91 -12.73 25.18
CA GLU A 448 -23.66 -12.13 26.49
C GLU A 448 -22.75 -13.01 27.35
N HIS A 449 -23.01 -14.32 27.39
CA HIS A 449 -22.15 -15.29 28.06
C HIS A 449 -20.72 -15.31 27.50
N CYS A 450 -20.59 -15.12 26.18
CA CYS A 450 -19.31 -15.01 25.50
C CYS A 450 -18.60 -13.66 25.69
N ASN A 451 -19.16 -12.73 26.44
CA ASN A 451 -18.70 -11.33 26.61
C ASN A 451 -18.79 -10.48 25.31
N ALA A 452 -19.56 -10.88 24.31
CA ALA A 452 -19.53 -10.27 22.97
C ALA A 452 -19.82 -8.75 22.96
N PHE A 453 -20.66 -8.26 23.89
CA PHE A 453 -21.07 -6.86 24.02
C PHE A 453 -20.17 -6.03 24.95
N ARG A 454 -19.19 -6.65 25.62
CA ARG A 454 -18.30 -5.96 26.56
C ARG A 454 -17.26 -5.14 25.84
N GLU A 455 -16.83 -4.06 26.47
CA GLU A 455 -15.65 -3.33 26.04
C GLU A 455 -14.37 -4.00 26.55
N GLU A 456 -13.26 -3.72 25.86
CA GLU A 456 -12.13 -4.64 25.69
C GLU A 456 -11.17 -4.78 26.85
N ASP A 457 -10.98 -3.74 27.64
CA ASP A 457 -9.81 -3.68 28.53
C ASP A 457 -9.87 -4.66 29.73
N GLU A 458 -11.05 -5.15 30.05
CA GLU A 458 -11.27 -6.05 31.20
C GLU A 458 -11.79 -7.44 30.81
N TYR A 459 -12.20 -7.64 29.56
CA TYR A 459 -12.89 -8.84 29.12
C TYR A 459 -12.22 -9.49 27.89
N ILE A 460 -12.32 -10.80 27.80
CA ILE A 460 -11.90 -11.57 26.63
C ILE A 460 -13.09 -12.30 26.02
N LEU A 461 -13.06 -12.46 24.69
CA LEU A 461 -14.03 -13.28 23.98
C LEU A 461 -13.90 -14.75 24.43
N LYS A 462 -15.01 -15.32 24.93
CA LYS A 462 -15.14 -16.72 25.37
C LYS A 462 -16.09 -17.44 24.42
N PHE A 463 -15.84 -18.72 24.11
CA PHE A 463 -16.74 -19.60 23.35
C PHE A 463 -16.22 -21.04 23.33
#